data_3bc8103954c169315ee2b7537a74c99e
#
_entry.id   3bc8103954c169315ee2b7537a74c99e
#
_cell.length_a   1.000
_cell.length_b   1.000
_cell.length_c   1.000
_cell.angle_alpha   90.00
_cell.angle_beta   90.00
_cell.angle_gamma   90.00
#
_symmetry.space_group_name_H-M   'P 1'
#
loop_
_entity.id
_entity.type
_entity.pdbx_description
1 polymer ?
#
loop_
_entity_poly.entity_id
_entity_poly.type
_entity_poly.pdbx_seq_one_letter_code
_entity_poly.pdbx_strand_id
1 'polypeptide(L)'
;DAALTDIISASDGVMVARGDLGVEIGDARLVGIQKRIIRHARTLNKIVITATQMMESMINSPIPTRAEVSDVANAVLGYTDAVMLSGESAAGQYPVETVEAMARICVGAEQEPVAGRSQHRLGQTFNRCDETIALSAMYAANHFPGVKAIISLTESGLTPLIMSRIRSTIPIYCYTPDIRTQRRAALFRGVYAVPF
;
A
#
# COMPACT_ATOMS: atom_id res chain seq x y z
N ASP A 1 21.45 -2.58 6.56
CA ASP A 1 20.09 -2.50 7.12
C ASP A 1 19.88 -1.30 8.06
N ALA A 2 20.90 -0.85 8.83
CA ALA A 2 20.80 0.32 9.71
C ALA A 2 20.46 1.59 8.91
N ALA A 3 21.20 1.89 7.84
CA ALA A 3 20.94 3.06 6.99
C ALA A 3 19.52 3.07 6.40
N LEU A 4 18.97 1.90 6.03
CA LEU A 4 17.60 1.80 5.54
C LEU A 4 16.57 2.17 6.61
N THR A 5 16.79 1.73 7.85
CA THR A 5 15.95 2.08 9.00
C THR A 5 15.94 3.58 9.24
N ASP A 6 17.13 4.19 9.24
CA ASP A 6 17.28 5.62 9.48
C ASP A 6 16.58 6.46 8.39
N ILE A 7 16.77 6.08 7.12
CA ILE A 7 16.12 6.73 5.97
C ILE A 7 14.59 6.62 6.08
N ILE A 8 14.06 5.42 6.31
CA ILE A 8 12.62 5.19 6.42
C ILE A 8 12.05 5.96 7.62
N SER A 9 12.75 5.96 8.75
CA SER A 9 12.30 6.66 9.97
C SER A 9 12.22 8.17 9.76
N ALA A 10 13.19 8.75 9.06
CA ALA A 10 13.24 10.18 8.75
C ALA A 10 12.26 10.62 7.65
N SER A 11 11.64 9.68 6.93
CA SER A 11 10.73 9.95 5.82
C SER A 11 9.26 9.87 6.26
N ASP A 12 8.37 10.58 5.58
CA ASP A 12 6.91 10.42 5.73
C ASP A 12 6.39 9.16 5.02
N GLY A 13 7.04 8.77 3.95
CA GLY A 13 6.81 7.57 3.16
C GLY A 13 8.01 7.26 2.29
N VAL A 14 8.04 6.09 1.69
CA VAL A 14 9.11 5.67 0.79
C VAL A 14 8.56 5.21 -0.53
N MET A 15 9.26 5.54 -1.59
CA MET A 15 9.00 5.04 -2.93
C MET A 15 10.08 4.05 -3.32
N VAL A 16 9.67 2.86 -3.74
CA VAL A 16 10.58 1.88 -4.34
C VAL A 16 10.64 2.16 -5.84
N ALA A 17 11.59 3.00 -6.25
CA ALA A 17 11.87 3.31 -7.64
C ALA A 17 12.70 2.17 -8.25
N ARG A 18 12.03 1.20 -8.88
CA ARG A 18 12.65 -0.07 -9.29
C ARG A 18 13.66 0.10 -10.42
N GLY A 19 13.44 1.07 -11.31
CA GLY A 19 14.40 1.40 -12.37
C GLY A 19 15.75 1.77 -11.79
N ASP A 20 15.80 2.80 -10.93
CA ASP A 20 17.02 3.29 -10.32
C ASP A 20 17.64 2.23 -9.38
N LEU A 21 16.80 1.59 -8.57
CA LEU A 21 17.25 0.56 -7.65
C LEU A 21 17.86 -0.64 -8.39
N GLY A 22 17.30 -1.03 -9.53
CA GLY A 22 17.81 -2.12 -10.35
C GLY A 22 19.19 -1.83 -10.94
N VAL A 23 19.43 -0.57 -11.33
CA VAL A 23 20.76 -0.14 -11.81
C VAL A 23 21.82 -0.25 -10.69
N GLU A 24 21.47 0.12 -9.47
CA GLU A 24 22.41 0.14 -8.34
C GLU A 24 22.72 -1.26 -7.77
N ILE A 25 21.75 -2.15 -7.71
CA ILE A 25 21.89 -3.44 -7.00
C ILE A 25 21.83 -4.68 -7.89
N GLY A 26 21.49 -4.49 -9.17
CA GLY A 26 21.22 -5.54 -10.14
C GLY A 26 19.82 -6.14 -10.02
N ASP A 27 19.30 -6.63 -11.13
CA ASP A 27 17.95 -7.17 -11.31
C ASP A 27 17.66 -8.39 -10.42
N ALA A 28 18.63 -9.29 -10.28
CA ALA A 28 18.51 -10.50 -9.47
C ALA A 28 18.19 -10.23 -7.99
N ARG A 29 18.63 -9.10 -7.44
CA ARG A 29 18.42 -8.71 -6.04
C ARG A 29 17.22 -7.81 -5.83
N LEU A 30 16.70 -7.21 -6.89
CA LEU A 30 15.67 -6.18 -6.86
C LEU A 30 14.42 -6.62 -6.10
N VAL A 31 13.85 -7.77 -6.47
CA VAL A 31 12.59 -8.27 -5.87
C VAL A 31 12.76 -8.54 -4.37
N GLY A 32 13.88 -9.11 -3.96
CA GLY A 32 14.18 -9.37 -2.54
C GLY A 32 14.27 -8.09 -1.72
N ILE A 33 14.97 -7.09 -2.25
CA ILE A 33 15.14 -5.78 -1.61
C ILE A 33 13.82 -5.00 -1.58
N GLN A 34 13.06 -4.99 -2.68
CA GLN A 34 11.71 -4.40 -2.71
C GLN A 34 10.84 -4.95 -1.58
N LYS A 35 10.71 -6.27 -1.46
CA LYS A 35 9.92 -6.92 -0.41
C LYS A 35 10.41 -6.59 1.00
N ARG A 36 11.72 -6.40 1.16
CA ARG A 36 12.33 -6.01 2.44
C ARG A 36 11.99 -4.56 2.78
N ILE A 37 12.10 -3.63 1.82
CA ILE A 37 11.73 -2.22 2.01
C ILE A 37 10.26 -2.10 2.39
N ILE A 38 9.36 -2.75 1.64
CA ILE A 38 7.91 -2.73 1.90
C ILE A 38 7.62 -3.21 3.33
N ARG A 39 8.19 -4.34 3.72
CA ARG A 39 8.00 -4.91 5.04
C ARG A 39 8.51 -4.00 6.15
N HIS A 40 9.68 -3.40 5.95
CA HIS A 40 10.32 -2.52 6.92
C HIS A 40 9.56 -1.20 7.09
N ALA A 41 9.17 -0.56 5.98
CA ALA A 41 8.34 0.64 6.00
C ALA A 41 7.01 0.40 6.72
N ARG A 42 6.37 -0.74 6.44
CA ARG A 42 5.12 -1.13 7.09
C ARG A 42 5.30 -1.33 8.60
N THR A 43 6.41 -1.93 9.05
CA THR A 43 6.72 -2.09 10.48
C THR A 43 6.88 -0.74 11.19
N LEU A 44 7.46 0.24 10.49
CA LEU A 44 7.66 1.61 10.98
C LEU A 44 6.45 2.53 10.77
N ASN A 45 5.30 1.99 10.39
CA ASN A 45 4.07 2.76 10.08
C ASN A 45 4.26 3.80 8.98
N LYS A 46 5.14 3.54 8.00
CA LYS A 46 5.37 4.45 6.88
C LYS A 46 4.62 3.96 5.64
N ILE A 47 4.21 4.92 4.81
CA ILE A 47 3.60 4.64 3.50
C ILE A 47 4.68 4.10 2.56
N VAL A 48 4.31 3.15 1.72
CA VAL A 48 5.21 2.65 0.68
C VAL A 48 4.52 2.62 -0.68
N ILE A 49 5.18 3.19 -1.67
CA ILE A 49 4.73 3.23 -3.06
C ILE A 49 5.68 2.38 -3.89
N THR A 50 5.15 1.42 -4.65
CA THR A 50 5.94 0.69 -5.64
C THR A 50 5.79 1.38 -6.99
N ALA A 51 6.92 1.77 -7.57
CA ALA A 51 6.98 2.67 -8.72
C ALA A 51 7.91 2.14 -9.81
N THR A 52 7.74 2.72 -11.00
CA THR A 52 8.49 2.50 -12.23
C THR A 52 8.38 1.09 -12.81
N GLN A 53 8.36 0.99 -14.13
CA GLN A 53 8.29 -0.27 -14.89
C GLN A 53 7.12 -1.18 -14.46
N MET A 54 5.97 -0.59 -14.11
CA MET A 54 4.81 -1.35 -13.68
C MET A 54 4.02 -1.90 -14.86
N MET A 55 3.80 -1.08 -15.89
CA MET A 55 3.02 -1.38 -17.09
C MET A 55 3.73 -0.79 -18.33
N GLU A 56 5.04 -0.88 -18.40
CA GLU A 56 5.88 -0.15 -19.37
C GLU A 56 5.53 -0.47 -20.82
N SER A 57 5.12 -1.71 -21.13
CA SER A 57 4.68 -2.08 -22.47
C SER A 57 3.47 -1.28 -22.94
N MET A 58 2.64 -0.81 -22.01
CA MET A 58 1.44 -0.03 -22.31
C MET A 58 1.72 1.43 -22.72
N ILE A 59 2.96 1.86 -22.72
CA ILE A 59 3.36 3.11 -23.41
C ILE A 59 2.96 3.02 -24.90
N ASN A 60 3.15 1.84 -25.52
CA ASN A 60 2.92 1.61 -26.94
C ASN A 60 1.90 0.49 -27.24
N SER A 61 1.32 -0.15 -26.25
CA SER A 61 0.35 -1.24 -26.38
C SER A 61 -0.90 -0.98 -25.56
N PRO A 62 -2.11 -1.27 -26.09
CA PRO A 62 -3.35 -1.09 -25.34
C PRO A 62 -3.58 -2.16 -24.28
N ILE A 63 -2.74 -3.20 -24.21
CA ILE A 63 -2.86 -4.29 -23.25
C ILE A 63 -1.50 -4.59 -22.59
N PRO A 64 -1.48 -4.93 -21.29
CA PRO A 64 -0.27 -5.30 -20.61
C PRO A 64 0.22 -6.69 -20.96
N THR A 65 1.50 -6.93 -20.74
CA THR A 65 2.06 -8.28 -20.75
C THR A 65 1.65 -9.08 -19.51
N ARG A 66 1.70 -10.41 -19.58
CA ARG A 66 1.45 -11.29 -18.42
C ARG A 66 2.46 -11.05 -17.28
N ALA A 67 3.69 -10.71 -17.62
CA ALA A 67 4.72 -10.39 -16.64
C ALA A 67 4.37 -9.14 -15.84
N GLU A 68 3.90 -8.08 -16.49
CA GLU A 68 3.46 -6.85 -15.85
C GLU A 68 2.22 -7.08 -14.97
N VAL A 69 1.24 -7.84 -15.46
CA VAL A 69 0.07 -8.24 -14.66
C VAL A 69 0.51 -8.95 -13.37
N SER A 70 1.44 -9.91 -13.49
CA SER A 70 1.99 -10.64 -12.34
C SER A 70 2.76 -9.73 -11.40
N ASP A 71 3.49 -8.75 -11.94
CA ASP A 71 4.30 -7.84 -11.15
C ASP A 71 3.44 -6.85 -10.33
N VAL A 72 2.42 -6.24 -10.95
CA VAL A 72 1.45 -5.40 -10.24
C VAL A 72 0.73 -6.20 -9.15
N ALA A 73 0.24 -7.41 -9.47
CA ALA A 73 -0.41 -8.27 -8.50
C ALA A 73 0.53 -8.62 -7.33
N ASN A 74 1.80 -8.94 -7.60
CA ASN A 74 2.80 -9.21 -6.56
C ASN A 74 3.09 -8.00 -5.68
N ALA A 75 3.10 -6.78 -6.22
CA ALA A 75 3.24 -5.56 -5.43
C ALA A 75 2.07 -5.40 -4.45
N VAL A 76 0.84 -5.61 -4.93
CA VAL A 76 -0.38 -5.55 -4.11
C VAL A 76 -0.38 -6.65 -3.03
N LEU A 77 -0.07 -7.88 -3.39
CA LEU A 77 0.03 -9.01 -2.45
C LEU A 77 1.21 -8.84 -1.47
N GLY A 78 2.27 -8.15 -1.90
CA GLY A 78 3.40 -7.72 -1.05
C GLY A 78 3.04 -6.65 -0.02
N TYR A 79 1.84 -6.07 -0.15
CA TYR A 79 1.27 -5.07 0.76
C TYR A 79 1.89 -3.68 0.61
N THR A 80 2.19 -3.26 -0.60
CA THR A 80 2.42 -1.84 -0.91
C THR A 80 1.15 -1.03 -0.63
N ASP A 81 1.28 0.24 -0.27
CA ASP A 81 0.13 1.12 -0.07
C ASP A 81 -0.44 1.61 -1.40
N ALA A 82 0.44 1.91 -2.34
CA ALA A 82 0.07 2.34 -3.68
C ALA A 82 1.04 1.78 -4.72
N VAL A 83 0.56 1.70 -5.95
CA VAL A 83 1.35 1.48 -7.16
C VAL A 83 1.34 2.75 -8.00
N MET A 84 2.42 3.05 -8.71
CA MET A 84 2.55 4.30 -9.46
C MET A 84 2.87 3.99 -10.93
N LEU A 85 2.15 4.66 -11.81
CA LEU A 85 2.48 4.78 -13.23
C LEU A 85 3.37 6.01 -13.43
N SER A 86 4.22 5.98 -14.44
CA SER A 86 5.15 7.06 -14.83
C SER A 86 4.92 7.44 -16.30
N GLY A 87 5.82 7.01 -17.16
CA GLY A 87 5.73 7.26 -18.61
C GLY A 87 4.46 6.70 -19.25
N GLU A 88 3.94 5.62 -18.72
CA GLU A 88 2.74 4.94 -19.19
C GLU A 88 1.51 5.85 -19.23
N SER A 89 1.34 6.70 -18.21
CA SER A 89 0.24 7.66 -18.13
C SER A 89 0.63 9.08 -18.53
N ALA A 90 1.93 9.45 -18.46
CA ALA A 90 2.38 10.80 -18.72
C ALA A 90 2.71 11.04 -20.21
N ALA A 91 3.19 10.04 -20.93
CA ALA A 91 3.65 10.14 -22.31
C ALA A 91 3.22 8.97 -23.20
N GLY A 92 2.55 7.94 -22.63
CA GLY A 92 2.08 6.77 -23.37
C GLY A 92 0.92 7.09 -24.30
N GLN A 93 0.71 6.21 -25.27
CA GLN A 93 -0.39 6.31 -26.24
C GLN A 93 -1.74 5.86 -25.65
N TYR A 94 -1.72 5.09 -24.56
CA TYR A 94 -2.90 4.45 -23.96
C TYR A 94 -3.02 4.74 -22.45
N PRO A 95 -3.04 6.03 -22.03
CA PRO A 95 -3.02 6.39 -20.61
C PRO A 95 -4.27 5.92 -19.85
N VAL A 96 -5.44 5.99 -20.47
CA VAL A 96 -6.71 5.57 -19.84
C VAL A 96 -6.73 4.05 -19.66
N GLU A 97 -6.44 3.31 -20.72
CA GLU A 97 -6.40 1.86 -20.71
C GLU A 97 -5.38 1.32 -19.71
N THR A 98 -4.26 2.02 -19.55
CA THR A 98 -3.22 1.67 -18.58
C THR A 98 -3.71 1.81 -17.15
N VAL A 99 -4.38 2.92 -16.81
CA VAL A 99 -4.95 3.13 -15.46
C VAL A 99 -6.06 2.11 -15.19
N GLU A 100 -6.93 1.85 -16.15
CA GLU A 100 -8.00 0.85 -16.03
C GLU A 100 -7.43 -0.57 -15.87
N ALA A 101 -6.40 -0.93 -16.64
CA ALA A 101 -5.76 -2.23 -16.52
C ALA A 101 -5.12 -2.40 -15.13
N MET A 102 -4.37 -1.39 -14.66
CA MET A 102 -3.78 -1.41 -13.33
C MET A 102 -4.84 -1.54 -12.24
N ALA A 103 -5.93 -0.78 -12.33
CA ALA A 103 -7.04 -0.85 -11.37
C ALA A 103 -7.66 -2.25 -11.33
N ARG A 104 -7.94 -2.87 -12.49
CA ARG A 104 -8.47 -4.24 -12.55
C ARG A 104 -7.53 -5.26 -11.92
N ILE A 105 -6.22 -5.13 -12.14
CA ILE A 105 -5.22 -6.03 -11.56
C ILE A 105 -5.17 -5.87 -10.04
N CYS A 106 -5.18 -4.63 -9.55
CA CYS A 106 -5.19 -4.34 -8.11
C CYS A 106 -6.42 -4.95 -7.44
N VAL A 107 -7.61 -4.72 -7.99
CA VAL A 107 -8.86 -5.28 -7.47
C VAL A 107 -8.84 -6.80 -7.48
N GLY A 108 -8.37 -7.42 -8.57
CA GLY A 108 -8.23 -8.88 -8.66
C GLY A 108 -7.28 -9.44 -7.60
N ALA A 109 -6.13 -8.81 -7.40
CA ALA A 109 -5.16 -9.24 -6.39
C ALA A 109 -5.69 -9.05 -4.95
N GLU A 110 -6.51 -8.04 -4.71
CA GLU A 110 -7.11 -7.79 -3.39
C GLU A 110 -8.21 -8.79 -3.02
N GLN A 111 -8.83 -9.46 -4.01
CA GLN A 111 -9.81 -10.52 -3.79
C GLN A 111 -9.17 -11.84 -3.32
N GLU A 112 -7.86 -12.00 -3.50
CA GLU A 112 -7.17 -13.21 -3.06
C GLU A 112 -7.22 -13.35 -1.52
N PRO A 113 -7.48 -14.56 -0.98
CA PRO A 113 -7.61 -14.77 0.47
C PRO A 113 -6.39 -14.32 1.27
N VAL A 114 -5.20 -14.39 0.68
CA VAL A 114 -3.95 -13.96 1.31
C VAL A 114 -3.89 -12.43 1.49
N ALA A 115 -4.60 -11.67 0.68
CA ALA A 115 -4.67 -10.23 0.80
C ALA A 115 -5.50 -9.76 2.01
N GLY A 116 -6.54 -10.55 2.38
CA GLY A 116 -7.46 -10.24 3.48
C GLY A 116 -7.05 -10.80 4.85
N ARG A 117 -6.01 -11.64 4.92
CA ARG A 117 -5.59 -12.26 6.18
C ARG A 117 -4.23 -11.73 6.62
N SER A 118 -4.10 -11.41 7.89
CA SER A 118 -2.83 -10.96 8.47
C SER A 118 -2.64 -11.53 9.87
N GLN A 119 -1.45 -12.09 10.07
CA GLN A 119 -0.92 -12.38 11.41
C GLN A 119 0.05 -11.28 11.87
N HIS A 120 0.14 -10.19 11.09
CA HIS A 120 1.03 -9.09 11.39
C HIS A 120 0.64 -8.43 12.70
N ARG A 121 1.59 -8.33 13.62
CA ARG A 121 1.45 -7.73 14.95
C ARG A 121 0.59 -8.48 15.98
N LEU A 122 0.00 -9.62 15.69
CA LEU A 122 -0.81 -10.36 16.67
C LEU A 122 -0.03 -10.82 17.91
N GLY A 123 1.26 -11.01 17.80
CA GLY A 123 2.15 -11.40 18.92
C GLY A 123 3.02 -10.26 19.47
N GLN A 124 2.76 -9.01 19.08
CA GLN A 124 3.55 -7.86 19.54
C GLN A 124 2.95 -7.22 20.78
N THR A 125 3.82 -6.76 21.67
CA THR A 125 3.44 -5.89 22.79
C THR A 125 3.52 -4.44 22.33
N PHE A 126 2.47 -3.67 22.59
CA PHE A 126 2.40 -2.26 22.23
C PHE A 126 2.59 -1.39 23.48
N ASN A 127 3.31 -0.29 23.30
CA ASN A 127 3.54 0.70 24.35
C ASN A 127 2.56 1.88 24.26
N ARG A 128 1.71 1.90 23.24
CA ARG A 128 0.76 2.98 22.98
C ARG A 128 -0.66 2.45 22.96
N CYS A 129 -1.56 3.18 23.60
CA CYS A 129 -2.98 2.84 23.67
C CYS A 129 -3.65 2.85 22.29
N ASP A 130 -3.32 3.85 21.45
CA ASP A 130 -3.87 3.98 20.08
C ASP A 130 -3.51 2.79 19.17
N GLU A 131 -2.31 2.24 19.29
CA GLU A 131 -1.91 1.04 18.55
C GLU A 131 -2.70 -0.19 19.00
N THR A 132 -2.90 -0.33 20.32
CA THR A 132 -3.67 -1.45 20.88
C THR A 132 -5.14 -1.38 20.46
N ILE A 133 -5.75 -0.19 20.50
CA ILE A 133 -7.12 0.04 20.07
C ILE A 133 -7.26 -0.24 18.56
N ALA A 134 -6.36 0.28 17.74
CA ALA A 134 -6.38 0.06 16.30
C ALA A 134 -6.28 -1.44 15.94
N LEU A 135 -5.37 -2.19 16.59
CA LEU A 135 -5.26 -3.62 16.39
C LEU A 135 -6.51 -4.37 16.83
N SER A 136 -7.07 -4.02 18.00
CA SER A 136 -8.29 -4.64 18.53
C SER A 136 -9.49 -4.43 17.60
N ALA A 137 -9.65 -3.20 17.07
CA ALA A 137 -10.68 -2.88 16.10
C ALA A 137 -10.53 -3.69 14.80
N MET A 138 -9.30 -3.80 14.28
CA MET A 138 -9.02 -4.60 13.09
C MET A 138 -9.20 -6.09 13.33
N TYR A 139 -8.83 -6.59 14.50
CA TYR A 139 -9.08 -7.97 14.88
C TYR A 139 -10.58 -8.26 14.94
N ALA A 140 -11.35 -7.41 15.63
CA ALA A 140 -12.80 -7.54 15.69
C ALA A 140 -13.42 -7.49 14.30
N ALA A 141 -13.04 -6.53 13.45
CA ALA A 141 -13.56 -6.40 12.11
C ALA A 141 -13.29 -7.63 11.24
N ASN A 142 -12.11 -8.22 11.35
CA ASN A 142 -11.73 -9.40 10.56
C ASN A 142 -12.32 -10.72 11.05
N HIS A 143 -12.80 -10.79 12.30
CA HIS A 143 -13.27 -12.04 12.92
C HIS A 143 -14.74 -12.01 13.35
N PHE A 144 -15.35 -10.82 13.47
CA PHE A 144 -16.76 -10.71 13.81
C PHE A 144 -17.61 -10.71 12.52
N PRO A 145 -18.56 -11.66 12.38
CA PRO A 145 -19.39 -11.75 11.18
C PRO A 145 -20.26 -10.52 10.97
N GLY A 146 -20.39 -10.09 9.72
CA GLY A 146 -21.32 -9.03 9.35
C GLY A 146 -20.76 -7.60 9.41
N VAL A 147 -19.53 -7.41 9.85
CA VAL A 147 -18.88 -6.09 9.77
C VAL A 147 -18.69 -5.70 8.29
N LYS A 148 -19.16 -4.51 7.92
CA LYS A 148 -19.12 -4.00 6.54
C LYS A 148 -18.13 -2.85 6.35
N ALA A 149 -17.84 -2.13 7.41
CA ALA A 149 -16.93 -0.99 7.39
C ALA A 149 -16.39 -0.68 8.77
N ILE A 150 -15.26 0.00 8.82
CA ILE A 150 -14.68 0.59 10.02
C ILE A 150 -14.76 2.10 9.85
N ILE A 151 -15.25 2.81 10.87
CA ILE A 151 -15.28 4.26 10.90
C ILE A 151 -14.21 4.74 11.89
N SER A 152 -13.32 5.59 11.43
CA SER A 152 -12.25 6.19 12.23
C SER A 152 -12.34 7.70 12.19
N LEU A 153 -12.62 8.31 13.32
CA LEU A 153 -12.54 9.76 13.52
C LEU A 153 -11.12 10.11 13.94
N THR A 154 -10.50 11.07 13.27
CA THR A 154 -9.09 11.40 13.52
C THR A 154 -8.76 12.84 13.12
N GLU A 155 -7.87 13.47 13.86
CA GLU A 155 -7.24 14.74 13.46
C GLU A 155 -5.95 14.49 12.67
N SER A 156 -5.07 13.65 13.19
CA SER A 156 -3.72 13.41 12.64
C SER A 156 -3.63 12.32 11.58
N GLY A 157 -4.66 11.48 11.44
CA GLY A 157 -4.63 10.31 10.55
C GLY A 157 -3.82 9.12 11.08
N LEU A 158 -3.34 9.17 12.32
CA LEU A 158 -2.50 8.10 12.86
C LEU A 158 -3.26 6.79 13.07
N THR A 159 -4.47 6.86 13.63
CA THR A 159 -5.29 5.65 13.88
C THR A 159 -5.62 4.90 12.59
N PRO A 160 -6.17 5.52 11.53
CA PRO A 160 -6.40 4.82 10.27
C PRO A 160 -5.10 4.37 9.58
N LEU A 161 -3.97 5.08 9.77
CA LEU A 161 -2.67 4.62 9.30
C LEU A 161 -2.27 3.29 9.97
N ILE A 162 -2.37 3.19 11.30
CA ILE A 162 -2.04 1.97 12.04
C ILE A 162 -2.99 0.83 11.63
N MET A 163 -4.29 1.11 11.52
CA MET A 163 -5.28 0.15 11.04
C MET A 163 -4.94 -0.37 9.64
N SER A 164 -4.52 0.51 8.74
CA SER A 164 -4.15 0.16 7.36
C SER A 164 -2.93 -0.77 7.27
N ARG A 165 -2.14 -0.90 8.36
CA ARG A 165 -1.02 -1.87 8.42
C ARG A 165 -1.49 -3.31 8.59
N ILE A 166 -2.73 -3.51 9.00
CA ILE A 166 -3.35 -4.83 9.18
C ILE A 166 -4.14 -5.17 7.91
N ARG A 167 -3.90 -6.35 7.34
CA ARG A 167 -4.64 -6.82 6.17
C ARG A 167 -6.11 -7.01 6.51
N SER A 168 -6.98 -6.47 5.68
CA SER A 168 -8.42 -6.62 5.78
C SER A 168 -9.06 -6.42 4.41
N THR A 169 -10.19 -7.04 4.18
CA THR A 169 -11.08 -6.75 3.06
C THR A 169 -12.15 -5.72 3.43
N ILE A 170 -12.19 -5.30 4.70
CA ILE A 170 -13.17 -4.36 5.22
C ILE A 170 -12.63 -2.94 5.05
N PRO A 171 -13.37 -2.03 4.39
CA PRO A 171 -12.92 -0.66 4.17
C PRO A 171 -12.88 0.14 5.48
N ILE A 172 -11.91 1.02 5.59
CA ILE A 172 -11.73 1.96 6.69
C ILE A 172 -12.11 3.35 6.20
N TYR A 173 -13.18 3.93 6.72
CA TYR A 173 -13.58 5.30 6.43
C TYR A 173 -12.95 6.24 7.46
N CYS A 174 -12.03 7.09 7.00
CA CYS A 174 -11.31 8.07 7.79
C CYS A 174 -12.01 9.42 7.72
N TYR A 175 -12.66 9.81 8.79
CA TYR A 175 -13.31 11.12 8.91
C TYR A 175 -12.38 12.10 9.60
N THR A 176 -12.07 13.21 8.96
CA THR A 176 -11.19 14.25 9.49
C THR A 176 -11.56 15.63 8.96
N PRO A 177 -11.54 16.69 9.81
CA PRO A 177 -11.72 18.07 9.39
C PRO A 177 -10.48 18.65 8.70
N ASP A 178 -9.30 18.03 8.88
CA ASP A 178 -8.04 18.54 8.32
C ASP A 178 -7.82 18.03 6.90
N ILE A 179 -7.79 18.94 5.95
CA ILE A 179 -7.54 18.66 4.53
C ILE A 179 -6.17 18.01 4.26
N ARG A 180 -5.14 18.33 5.06
CA ARG A 180 -3.82 17.71 4.92
C ARG A 180 -3.86 16.24 5.33
N THR A 181 -4.53 15.96 6.43
CA THR A 181 -4.77 14.59 6.91
C THR A 181 -5.60 13.80 5.92
N GLN A 182 -6.64 14.41 5.33
CA GLN A 182 -7.43 13.81 4.27
C GLN A 182 -6.57 13.37 3.08
N ARG A 183 -5.75 14.30 2.54
CA ARG A 183 -4.87 14.03 1.39
C ARG A 183 -3.85 12.95 1.69
N ARG A 184 -3.30 12.92 2.91
CA ARG A 184 -2.36 11.89 3.34
C ARG A 184 -3.04 10.53 3.52
N ALA A 185 -4.22 10.49 4.11
CA ALA A 185 -4.99 9.27 4.34
C ALA A 185 -5.44 8.60 3.03
N ALA A 186 -5.60 9.36 1.95
CA ALA A 186 -5.89 8.83 0.63
C ALA A 186 -4.79 7.90 0.06
N LEU A 187 -3.56 7.97 0.62
CA LEU A 187 -2.47 7.05 0.28
C LEU A 187 -2.43 5.80 1.16
N PHE A 188 -3.26 5.71 2.21
CA PHE A 188 -3.25 4.56 3.10
C PHE A 188 -4.06 3.42 2.49
N ARG A 189 -3.49 2.24 2.46
CA ARG A 189 -4.16 1.08 1.88
C ARG A 189 -5.47 0.75 2.61
N GLY A 190 -6.54 0.60 1.82
CA GLY A 190 -7.88 0.27 2.34
C GLY A 190 -8.56 1.39 3.12
N VAL A 191 -8.02 2.61 3.08
CA VAL A 191 -8.58 3.78 3.75
C VAL A 191 -9.23 4.72 2.74
N TYR A 192 -10.44 5.13 3.06
CA TYR A 192 -11.21 6.12 2.30
C TYR A 192 -11.34 7.38 3.14
N ALA A 193 -10.67 8.45 2.72
CA ALA A 193 -10.73 9.73 3.41
C ALA A 193 -12.04 10.45 3.09
N VAL A 194 -12.77 10.84 4.12
CA VAL A 194 -14.06 11.51 4.02
C VAL A 194 -13.96 12.87 4.72
N PRO A 195 -14.40 13.97 4.07
CA PRO A 195 -14.49 15.26 4.73
C PRO A 195 -15.53 15.22 5.85
N PHE A 196 -15.19 15.90 6.96
CA PHE A 196 -16.06 15.94 8.14
C PHE A 196 -16.16 17.35 8.69
#